data_e6a7318d6be40bbe7f3c6d46e6067c07
#
_entry.id   e6a7318d6be40bbe7f3c6d46e6067c07
#
_cell.length_a   1.000
_cell.length_b   1.000
_cell.length_c   1.000
_cell.angle_alpha   90.00
_cell.angle_beta   90.00
_cell.angle_gamma   90.00
#
_symmetry.space_group_name_H-M   'P 1'
#
loop_
_entity.id
_entity.type
_entity.pdbx_description
1 polymer ?
#
loop_
_entity_poly.entity_id
_entity_poly.type
_entity_poly.pdbx_seq_one_letter_code
_entity_poly.pdbx_strand_id
1 'polypeptide(L)'
;NIYVYKFNRYQLEYTAADDYTKLYGVSALEETFCWTNSEITELACGLYPTDYELTIDLAFEMPLGAYQDNNNQVTVYLNGKDIGARTISGENNGQALHFYVNEEDVIDGRNILTIRSELWDVSLIGNDESRILGIPLESVHFAPV
;
A
#
# COMPACT_ATOMS: atom_id res chain seq x y z
N ASN A 1 -27.15 3.41 11.65
CA ASN A 1 -27.35 2.47 12.71
C ASN A 1 -26.05 2.15 13.43
N ILE A 2 -26.02 2.33 14.72
CA ILE A 2 -24.80 2.21 15.53
C ILE A 2 -24.20 0.80 15.57
N TYR A 3 -24.98 -0.22 15.26
CA TYR A 3 -24.49 -1.60 15.29
C TYR A 3 -23.39 -1.87 14.27
N VAL A 4 -23.45 -1.19 13.14
CA VAL A 4 -22.48 -1.37 12.06
C VAL A 4 -21.08 -1.01 12.50
N TYR A 5 -20.94 0.01 13.33
CA TYR A 5 -19.63 0.50 13.76
C TYR A 5 -18.89 -0.48 14.66
N LYS A 6 -19.61 -1.29 15.41
CA LYS A 6 -18.99 -2.22 16.34
C LYS A 6 -18.31 -3.38 15.63
N PHE A 7 -18.81 -3.78 14.46
CA PHE A 7 -18.28 -4.93 13.74
C PHE A 7 -17.10 -4.58 12.87
N ASN A 8 -16.99 -3.31 12.48
CA ASN A 8 -15.96 -2.87 11.52
C ASN A 8 -14.88 -2.00 12.17
N ARG A 9 -14.78 -2.00 13.51
CA ARG A 9 -13.79 -1.21 14.20
C ARG A 9 -12.37 -1.66 13.90
N TYR A 10 -12.17 -2.98 13.84
CA TYR A 10 -10.88 -3.58 13.56
C TYR A 10 -10.95 -4.41 12.31
N GLN A 11 -10.01 -4.19 11.43
CA GLN A 11 -9.84 -4.97 10.23
C GLN A 11 -8.34 -5.04 9.96
N LEU A 12 -7.80 -6.24 9.93
CA LEU A 12 -6.37 -6.46 9.82
C LEU A 12 -5.94 -6.82 8.40
N GLU A 13 -6.87 -7.08 7.51
CA GLU A 13 -6.60 -7.49 6.15
C GLU A 13 -7.45 -6.68 5.18
N TYR A 14 -6.79 -6.09 4.17
CA TYR A 14 -7.42 -5.22 3.19
C TYR A 14 -7.03 -5.67 1.79
N THR A 15 -7.99 -5.65 0.88
CA THR A 15 -7.74 -5.91 -0.53
C THR A 15 -8.03 -4.66 -1.35
N ALA A 16 -7.60 -4.67 -2.59
CA ALA A 16 -7.83 -3.54 -3.49
C ALA A 16 -9.33 -3.28 -3.73
N ALA A 17 -10.19 -4.24 -3.42
CA ALA A 17 -11.65 -4.07 -3.55
C ALA A 17 -12.28 -3.32 -2.38
N ASP A 18 -11.55 -3.09 -1.29
CA ASP A 18 -12.05 -2.40 -0.09
C ASP A 18 -12.00 -0.88 -0.27
N ASP A 19 -12.97 -0.31 -1.00
CA ASP A 19 -12.97 1.11 -1.33
C ASP A 19 -13.05 2.04 -0.12
N TYR A 20 -13.73 1.62 0.92
CA TYR A 20 -13.93 2.46 2.11
C TYR A 20 -12.65 2.75 2.89
N THR A 21 -11.57 2.05 2.61
CA THR A 21 -10.27 2.29 3.25
C THR A 21 -9.40 3.27 2.47
N LYS A 22 -9.69 3.44 1.18
CA LYS A 22 -8.89 4.28 0.29
C LYS A 22 -9.21 5.75 0.54
N LEU A 23 -8.23 6.50 1.04
CA LEU A 23 -8.39 7.91 1.33
C LEU A 23 -7.84 8.80 0.22
N TYR A 24 -6.68 8.43 -0.35
CA TYR A 24 -6.00 9.25 -1.34
C TYR A 24 -4.97 8.44 -2.14
N GLY A 25 -4.80 8.82 -3.39
CA GLY A 25 -3.67 8.34 -4.21
C GLY A 25 -3.85 6.97 -4.83
N VAL A 26 -5.08 6.47 -4.94
CA VAL A 26 -5.35 5.14 -5.47
C VAL A 26 -6.35 5.23 -6.60
N SER A 27 -6.05 4.51 -7.69
CA SER A 27 -6.96 4.39 -8.84
C SER A 27 -8.06 3.35 -8.58
N ALA A 28 -9.01 3.27 -9.50
CA ALA A 28 -10.07 2.28 -9.45
C ALA A 28 -9.52 0.86 -9.54
N LEU A 29 -10.29 -0.10 -9.03
CA LEU A 29 -9.93 -1.51 -9.05
C LEU A 29 -9.77 -2.03 -10.49
N GLU A 30 -8.66 -2.76 -10.74
CA GLU A 30 -8.41 -3.49 -11.97
C GLU A 30 -8.23 -4.95 -11.58
N GLU A 31 -9.10 -5.83 -12.00
CA GLU A 31 -9.09 -7.25 -11.63
C GLU A 31 -8.97 -7.45 -10.11
N THR A 32 -7.75 -7.64 -9.60
CA THR A 32 -7.50 -7.92 -8.18
C THR A 32 -6.65 -6.85 -7.50
N PHE A 33 -6.26 -5.80 -8.22
CA PHE A 33 -5.35 -4.79 -7.68
C PHE A 33 -5.79 -3.39 -8.11
N CYS A 34 -5.18 -2.38 -7.51
CA CYS A 34 -5.32 -0.99 -7.93
C CYS A 34 -3.95 -0.33 -8.00
N TRP A 35 -3.78 0.55 -9.00
CA TRP A 35 -2.57 1.34 -9.09
C TRP A 35 -2.60 2.48 -8.07
N THR A 36 -1.48 2.75 -7.45
CA THR A 36 -1.31 4.05 -6.81
C THR A 36 -1.09 5.05 -7.94
N ASN A 37 -1.65 6.25 -7.80
CA ASN A 37 -1.59 7.29 -8.84
C ASN A 37 -1.06 8.62 -8.34
N SER A 38 -0.45 8.60 -7.16
CA SER A 38 0.19 9.74 -6.53
C SER A 38 1.46 9.23 -5.84
N GLU A 39 2.43 10.11 -5.62
CA GLU A 39 3.61 9.75 -4.83
C GLU A 39 3.25 9.39 -3.40
N ILE A 40 2.11 9.88 -2.92
CA ILE A 40 1.58 9.61 -1.59
C ILE A 40 0.26 8.88 -1.74
N THR A 41 0.14 7.75 -1.06
CA THR A 41 -1.10 6.98 -0.97
C THR A 41 -1.48 6.87 0.50
N GLU A 42 -2.75 7.13 0.82
CA GLU A 42 -3.24 7.05 2.19
C GLU A 42 -4.40 6.07 2.30
N LEU A 43 -4.29 5.17 3.27
CA LEU A 43 -5.31 4.17 3.58
C LEU A 43 -5.70 4.27 5.05
N ALA A 44 -7.00 4.09 5.34
CA ALA A 44 -7.50 4.04 6.71
C ALA A 44 -7.53 2.58 7.16
N CYS A 45 -6.94 2.30 8.31
CA CYS A 45 -6.87 0.95 8.88
C CYS A 45 -7.39 0.93 10.31
N GLY A 46 -8.29 -0.01 10.60
CA GLY A 46 -8.81 -0.22 11.95
C GLY A 46 -7.95 -1.24 12.69
N LEU A 47 -7.18 -0.77 13.67
CA LEU A 47 -6.25 -1.62 14.41
C LEU A 47 -6.47 -1.50 15.90
N TYR A 48 -6.21 -2.58 16.64
CA TYR A 48 -6.10 -2.54 18.09
C TYR A 48 -4.61 -2.49 18.48
N PRO A 49 -4.25 -1.87 19.61
CA PRO A 49 -2.85 -1.70 19.98
C PRO A 49 -2.17 -3.03 20.29
N THR A 50 -1.24 -3.40 19.43
CA THR A 50 -0.31 -4.52 19.62
C THR A 50 0.80 -4.34 18.58
N ASP A 51 1.84 -5.16 18.66
CA ASP A 51 2.86 -5.22 17.61
C ASP A 51 2.30 -5.99 16.42
N TYR A 52 2.66 -5.56 15.20
CA TYR A 52 2.24 -6.22 13.97
C TYR A 52 3.42 -6.45 13.03
N GLU A 53 3.33 -7.50 12.25
CA GLU A 53 4.06 -7.61 11.00
C GLU A 53 3.12 -7.12 9.90
N LEU A 54 3.52 -6.07 9.22
CA LEU A 54 2.76 -5.51 8.09
C LEU A 54 3.31 -6.08 6.81
N THR A 55 2.43 -6.61 5.97
CA THR A 55 2.77 -7.07 4.62
C THR A 55 1.96 -6.28 3.61
N ILE A 56 2.66 -5.71 2.64
CA ILE A 56 2.04 -5.04 1.50
C ILE A 56 2.36 -5.89 0.28
N ASP A 57 1.32 -6.43 -0.36
CA ASP A 57 1.48 -7.28 -1.54
C ASP A 57 1.26 -6.49 -2.82
N LEU A 58 2.18 -6.63 -3.75
CA LEU A 58 2.05 -6.10 -5.10
C LEU A 58 1.55 -7.21 -6.03
N ALA A 59 0.67 -6.86 -6.94
CA ALA A 59 -0.01 -7.83 -7.80
C ALA A 59 0.93 -8.55 -8.76
N PHE A 60 2.01 -7.88 -9.18
CA PHE A 60 2.96 -8.47 -10.12
C PHE A 60 4.30 -7.74 -10.06
N GLU A 61 5.29 -8.33 -10.71
CA GLU A 61 6.62 -7.76 -10.83
C GLU A 61 6.57 -6.47 -11.66
N MET A 62 7.26 -5.45 -11.20
CA MET A 62 7.38 -4.21 -11.94
C MET A 62 8.38 -4.40 -13.10
N PRO A 63 8.07 -3.90 -14.31
CA PRO A 63 8.97 -4.03 -15.45
C PRO A 63 10.29 -3.32 -15.21
N LEU A 64 11.38 -3.93 -15.70
CA LEU A 64 12.68 -3.26 -15.74
C LEU A 64 12.55 -1.98 -16.57
N GLY A 65 13.11 -0.90 -16.08
CA GLY A 65 13.06 0.39 -16.76
C GLY A 65 11.78 1.19 -16.50
N ALA A 66 10.85 0.66 -15.73
CA ALA A 66 9.65 1.41 -15.35
C ALA A 66 10.02 2.67 -14.57
N TYR A 67 11.03 2.58 -13.74
CA TYR A 67 11.52 3.70 -12.95
C TYR A 67 12.86 4.18 -13.52
N GLN A 68 13.11 5.47 -13.40
CA GLN A 68 14.26 6.12 -14.02
C GLN A 68 15.59 5.44 -13.65
N ASP A 69 15.74 5.00 -12.41
CA ASP A 69 16.96 4.36 -11.92
C ASP A 69 16.79 2.86 -11.71
N ASN A 70 15.72 2.27 -12.23
CA ASN A 70 15.35 0.87 -11.97
C ASN A 70 15.27 0.56 -10.48
N ASN A 71 14.93 1.57 -9.69
CA ASN A 71 15.03 1.49 -8.25
C ASN A 71 13.98 2.38 -7.59
N ASN A 72 12.78 1.85 -7.45
CA ASN A 72 11.74 2.56 -6.72
C ASN A 72 11.83 2.18 -5.24
N GLN A 73 12.01 3.18 -4.40
CA GLN A 73 11.97 2.99 -2.96
C GLN A 73 10.58 3.28 -2.45
N VAL A 74 9.99 2.30 -1.78
CA VAL A 74 8.69 2.45 -1.12
C VAL A 74 8.94 2.71 0.36
N THR A 75 8.49 3.86 0.84
CA THR A 75 8.58 4.22 2.25
C THR A 75 7.17 4.19 2.85
N VAL A 76 7.06 3.62 4.04
CA VAL A 76 5.77 3.44 4.70
C VAL A 76 5.76 4.17 6.03
N TYR A 77 4.64 4.85 6.30
CA TYR A 77 4.41 5.59 7.53
C TYR A 77 3.11 5.09 8.16
N LEU A 78 3.10 4.96 9.47
CA LEU A 78 1.87 4.72 10.20
C LEU A 78 1.64 5.90 11.14
N ASN A 79 0.50 6.57 10.97
CA ASN A 79 0.14 7.77 11.74
C ASN A 79 1.25 8.83 11.70
N GLY A 80 1.89 8.97 10.54
CA GLY A 80 2.95 9.94 10.31
C GLY A 80 4.35 9.49 10.73
N LYS A 81 4.48 8.35 11.37
CA LYS A 81 5.78 7.83 11.77
C LYS A 81 6.34 6.86 10.73
N ASP A 82 7.57 7.09 10.31
CA ASP A 82 8.30 6.25 9.36
C ASP A 82 8.51 4.86 9.99
N ILE A 83 8.00 3.83 9.35
CA ILE A 83 8.19 2.44 9.80
C ILE A 83 9.10 1.64 8.90
N GLY A 84 9.66 2.26 7.88
CA GLY A 84 10.68 1.63 7.06
C GLY A 84 10.53 1.92 5.59
N ALA A 85 11.54 1.52 4.83
CA ALA A 85 11.58 1.65 3.39
C ALA A 85 12.06 0.37 2.76
N ARG A 86 11.56 0.06 1.56
CA ARG A 86 11.95 -1.11 0.78
C ARG A 86 12.17 -0.70 -0.66
N THR A 87 13.17 -1.28 -1.28
CA THR A 87 13.45 -1.05 -2.69
C THR A 87 12.75 -2.09 -3.53
N ILE A 88 12.05 -1.64 -4.56
CA ILE A 88 11.44 -2.49 -5.56
C ILE A 88 12.27 -2.37 -6.82
N SER A 89 12.77 -3.49 -7.33
CA SER A 89 13.43 -3.54 -8.63
C SER A 89 12.63 -4.41 -9.58
N GLY A 90 12.85 -4.23 -10.86
CA GLY A 90 12.18 -5.05 -11.86
C GLY A 90 12.61 -6.50 -11.87
N GLU A 91 13.59 -6.86 -11.06
CA GLU A 91 14.07 -8.23 -10.96
C GLU A 91 13.36 -9.04 -9.86
N ASN A 92 12.62 -8.37 -9.01
CA ASN A 92 11.94 -9.00 -7.89
C ASN A 92 10.48 -9.24 -8.22
N ASN A 93 10.08 -10.46 -8.19
CA ASN A 93 8.74 -10.89 -8.53
C ASN A 93 7.83 -10.95 -7.32
N GLY A 94 6.54 -10.71 -7.57
CA GLY A 94 5.50 -11.01 -6.63
C GLY A 94 5.78 -10.43 -5.28
N GLN A 95 5.94 -9.16 -5.23
CA GLN A 95 6.56 -8.55 -4.10
C GLN A 95 5.65 -8.46 -2.90
N ALA A 96 6.05 -9.17 -1.86
CA ALA A 96 5.54 -8.91 -0.52
C ALA A 96 6.55 -8.01 0.18
N LEU A 97 6.14 -6.81 0.53
CA LEU A 97 6.97 -5.88 1.28
C LEU A 97 6.62 -6.03 2.76
N HIS A 98 7.62 -6.30 3.59
CA HIS A 98 7.44 -6.57 5.01
C HIS A 98 7.96 -5.45 5.88
N PHE A 99 7.17 -5.07 6.89
CA PHE A 99 7.52 -4.03 7.85
C PHE A 99 7.12 -4.49 9.24
N TYR A 100 7.79 -3.94 10.26
CA TYR A 100 7.42 -4.17 11.64
C TYR A 100 6.76 -2.92 12.22
N VAL A 101 5.64 -3.11 12.90
CA VAL A 101 4.88 -2.04 13.54
C VAL A 101 4.90 -2.24 15.04
N ASN A 102 5.40 -1.24 15.77
CA ASN A 102 5.42 -1.26 17.22
C ASN A 102 4.05 -0.83 17.78
N GLU A 103 3.64 -1.48 18.85
CA GLU A 103 2.37 -1.19 19.52
C GLU A 103 2.21 0.31 19.83
N GLU A 104 3.28 0.97 20.24
CA GLU A 104 3.25 2.38 20.61
C GLU A 104 2.90 3.32 19.46
N ASP A 105 3.03 2.85 18.22
CA ASP A 105 2.70 3.63 17.03
C ASP A 105 1.28 3.39 16.54
N VAL A 106 0.56 2.49 17.18
CA VAL A 106 -0.80 2.12 16.81
C VAL A 106 -1.80 2.88 17.68
N ILE A 107 -2.79 3.46 17.00
CA ILE A 107 -3.92 4.10 17.67
C ILE A 107 -5.05 3.08 17.74
N ASP A 108 -5.71 2.97 18.88
CA ASP A 108 -6.87 2.09 19.01
C ASP A 108 -8.01 2.61 18.14
N GLY A 109 -8.30 1.90 17.08
CA GLY A 109 -9.31 2.27 16.10
C GLY A 109 -8.70 2.70 14.78
N ARG A 110 -8.96 3.92 14.34
CA ARG A 110 -8.57 4.39 13.01
C ARG A 110 -7.12 4.84 12.96
N ASN A 111 -6.35 4.20 12.10
CA ASN A 111 -4.97 4.54 11.81
C ASN A 111 -4.85 4.97 10.34
N ILE A 112 -3.87 5.80 10.03
CA ILE A 112 -3.57 6.19 8.66
C ILE A 112 -2.26 5.55 8.25
N LEU A 113 -2.34 4.67 7.26
CA LEU A 113 -1.19 4.06 6.62
C LEU A 113 -0.86 4.89 5.39
N THR A 114 0.36 5.41 5.33
CA THR A 114 0.84 6.20 4.20
C THR A 114 1.91 5.42 3.47
N ILE A 115 1.76 5.30 2.16
CA ILE A 115 2.73 4.64 1.29
C ILE A 115 3.28 5.70 0.34
N ARG A 116 4.59 5.87 0.33
CA ARG A 116 5.25 6.78 -0.57
C ARG A 116 6.04 6.00 -1.60
N SER A 117 5.81 6.28 -2.87
CA SER A 117 6.51 5.62 -3.97
C SER A 117 6.65 6.56 -5.15
N GLU A 118 7.65 6.31 -5.99
CA GLU A 118 7.81 7.05 -7.24
C GLU A 118 6.70 6.71 -8.23
N LEU A 119 6.47 7.63 -9.16
CA LEU A 119 5.57 7.43 -10.27
C LEU A 119 6.38 7.16 -11.55
N TRP A 120 5.76 6.48 -12.48
CA TRP A 120 6.35 6.18 -13.76
C TRP A 120 5.30 6.29 -14.87
N ASP A 121 5.76 6.49 -16.10
CA ASP A 121 4.89 6.65 -17.26
C ASP A 121 4.88 5.32 -18.03
N VAL A 122 3.70 4.74 -18.23
CA VAL A 122 3.59 3.44 -18.93
C VAL A 122 4.04 3.51 -20.38
N SER A 123 4.10 4.71 -20.97
CA SER A 123 4.62 4.87 -22.34
C SER A 123 6.10 4.53 -22.44
N LEU A 124 6.84 4.57 -21.32
CA LEU A 124 8.27 4.26 -21.29
C LEU A 124 8.57 2.78 -21.60
N ILE A 125 7.58 1.91 -21.45
CA ILE A 125 7.75 0.49 -21.74
C ILE A 125 7.05 0.06 -23.02
N GLY A 126 6.77 1.02 -23.92
CA GLY A 126 6.18 0.72 -25.22
C GLY A 126 4.68 0.58 -25.24
N ASN A 127 4.01 1.02 -24.19
CA ASN A 127 2.56 1.02 -24.13
C ASN A 127 2.02 2.33 -24.70
N ASP A 128 0.93 2.28 -25.46
CA ASP A 128 0.30 3.46 -26.03
C ASP A 128 -0.44 4.30 -25.00
N GLU A 129 -0.69 3.76 -23.82
CA GLU A 129 -1.30 4.51 -22.72
C GLU A 129 -0.32 5.54 -22.18
N SER A 130 -0.88 6.70 -21.79
CA SER A 130 -0.08 7.78 -21.19
C SER A 130 -0.39 8.00 -19.72
N ARG A 131 -0.77 6.94 -19.01
CA ARG A 131 -1.04 7.03 -17.57
C ARG A 131 0.25 7.12 -16.78
N ILE A 132 0.20 7.88 -15.71
CA ILE A 132 1.26 7.95 -14.71
C ILE A 132 0.82 7.06 -13.55
N LEU A 133 1.62 6.07 -13.24
CA LEU A 133 1.30 5.04 -12.25
C LEU A 133 2.40 4.91 -11.21
N GLY A 134 2.04 4.41 -10.04
CA GLY A 134 2.99 4.09 -8.97
C GLY A 134 3.21 2.59 -8.88
N ILE A 135 2.60 1.95 -7.88
CA ILE A 135 2.74 0.52 -7.64
C ILE A 135 1.39 -0.19 -7.77
N PRO A 136 1.38 -1.46 -8.19
CA PRO A 136 0.14 -2.24 -8.33
C PRO A 136 -0.22 -2.87 -6.98
N LEU A 137 -0.95 -2.13 -6.18
CA LEU A 137 -1.30 -2.53 -4.82
C LEU A 137 -2.41 -3.58 -4.84
N GLU A 138 -2.14 -4.76 -4.27
CA GLU A 138 -3.10 -5.84 -4.21
C GLU A 138 -3.71 -6.00 -2.82
N SER A 139 -2.90 -6.07 -1.79
CA SER A 139 -3.39 -6.24 -0.43
C SER A 139 -2.45 -5.65 0.61
N VAL A 140 -3.02 -5.41 1.78
CA VAL A 140 -2.30 -4.95 2.97
C VAL A 140 -2.77 -5.81 4.13
N HIS A 141 -1.84 -6.41 4.86
CA HIS A 141 -2.16 -7.32 5.94
C HIS A 141 -1.34 -6.99 7.19
N PHE A 142 -2.04 -6.83 8.31
CA PHE A 142 -1.43 -6.63 9.62
C PHE A 142 -1.57 -7.93 10.42
N ALA A 143 -0.47 -8.63 10.64
CA ALA A 143 -0.46 -9.87 11.41
C ALA A 143 0.04 -9.57 12.83
N PRO A 144 -0.79 -9.78 13.87
CA PRO A 144 -0.35 -9.58 15.25
C PRO A 144 0.81 -10.52 15.59
N VAL A 145 1.79 -9.98 16.25
CA VAL A 145 2.97 -10.73 16.66
C VAL A 145 2.79 -11.29 18.07
#